data_350af0221cdef0ef76f24048a60cde5a
#
_entry.id   350af0221cdef0ef76f24048a60cde5a
#
_cell.length_a   1.000
_cell.length_b   1.000
_cell.length_c   1.000
_cell.angle_alpha   90.00
_cell.angle_beta   90.00
_cell.angle_gamma   90.00
#
_symmetry.space_group_name_H-M   'P 1'
#
loop_
_entity.id
_entity.type
_entity.pdbx_description
1 polymer ?
#
loop_
_entity_poly.entity_id
_entity_poly.type
_entity_poly.pdbx_seq_one_letter_code
_entity_poly.pdbx_strand_id
1 'polypeptide(L)'
;MKAGVLALQGDFREHARAFADAGATPVEVRVPADLDGVDCLAIPGGESTMIAKLARAYDLVDAVRERAAGGMPILGTCAGMIVLAREVHGGEPLFELMDIAVRRNAYGRQVDSFEADLDVRGIAHPVRGVFIRAPWIERVGDDVEVLATFEDRPVVLQQGALLAASFHPELIGETGLHRYLLEKV
;
A
#
# COMPACT_ATOMS: atom_id res chain seq x y z
N MET A 1 -4.65 9.23 17.20
CA MET A 1 -4.36 8.07 16.36
C MET A 1 -2.97 8.22 15.79
N LYS A 2 -2.09 7.22 15.93
CA LYS A 2 -0.73 7.20 15.41
C LYS A 2 -0.69 6.35 14.15
N ALA A 3 -0.35 6.96 13.02
CA ALA A 3 -0.25 6.30 11.73
C ALA A 3 1.21 6.03 11.39
N GLY A 4 1.61 4.76 11.38
CA GLY A 4 2.94 4.34 10.97
C GLY A 4 3.13 4.49 9.45
N VAL A 5 4.34 4.84 9.04
CA VAL A 5 4.76 4.81 7.66
C VAL A 5 6.08 4.05 7.58
N LEU A 6 6.14 2.99 6.79
CA LEU A 6 7.36 2.19 6.61
C LEU A 6 8.43 3.04 5.90
N ALA A 7 9.36 3.61 6.69
CA ALA A 7 10.32 4.63 6.24
C ALA A 7 11.67 4.03 5.86
N LEU A 8 11.66 2.95 5.08
CA LEU A 8 12.86 2.27 4.59
C LEU A 8 13.34 2.83 3.25
N GLN A 9 12.40 3.01 2.31
CA GLN A 9 12.67 3.48 0.95
C GLN A 9 11.37 3.94 0.31
N GLY A 10 11.43 4.89 -0.64
CA GLY A 10 10.29 5.37 -1.42
C GLY A 10 9.59 6.59 -0.81
N ASP A 11 8.31 6.73 -1.12
CA ASP A 11 7.52 7.96 -0.91
C ASP A 11 6.93 8.07 0.51
N PHE A 12 7.71 7.64 1.54
CA PHE A 12 7.24 7.60 2.93
C PHE A 12 6.93 9.00 3.51
N ARG A 13 7.61 10.05 3.04
CA ARG A 13 7.36 11.43 3.50
C ARG A 13 6.02 11.96 3.00
N GLU A 14 5.65 11.59 1.79
CA GLU A 14 4.38 11.94 1.17
C GLU A 14 3.23 11.24 1.90
N HIS A 15 3.37 9.96 2.27
CA HIS A 15 2.42 9.27 3.13
C HIS A 15 2.30 9.88 4.53
N ALA A 16 3.43 10.27 5.14
CA ALA A 16 3.42 10.94 6.45
C ALA A 16 2.66 12.26 6.37
N ARG A 17 2.84 13.04 5.29
CA ARG A 17 2.07 14.27 5.05
C ARG A 17 0.60 13.97 4.87
N ALA A 18 0.25 12.98 4.04
CA ALA A 18 -1.15 12.60 3.80
C ALA A 18 -1.85 12.16 5.09
N PHE A 19 -1.19 11.43 5.99
CA PHE A 19 -1.74 11.10 7.31
C PHE A 19 -1.92 12.34 8.20
N ALA A 20 -0.97 13.26 8.21
CA ALA A 20 -1.10 14.51 8.96
C ALA A 20 -2.30 15.33 8.47
N ASP A 21 -2.47 15.45 7.14
CA ASP A 21 -3.61 16.13 6.51
C ASP A 21 -4.94 15.39 6.74
N ALA A 22 -4.88 14.06 6.96
CA ALA A 22 -6.02 13.26 7.36
C ALA A 22 -6.34 13.33 8.88
N GLY A 23 -5.52 14.05 9.68
CA GLY A 23 -5.74 14.27 11.12
C GLY A 23 -5.09 13.22 12.03
N ALA A 24 -4.21 12.37 11.53
CA ALA A 24 -3.43 11.43 12.32
C ALA A 24 -2.02 11.97 12.63
N THR A 25 -1.37 11.39 13.64
CA THR A 25 0.04 11.68 13.94
C THR A 25 0.93 10.68 13.22
N PRO A 26 1.70 11.07 12.20
CA PRO A 26 2.57 10.14 11.49
C PRO A 26 3.77 9.72 12.33
N VAL A 27 4.15 8.43 12.21
CA VAL A 27 5.32 7.83 12.86
C VAL A 27 6.15 7.12 11.80
N GLU A 28 7.41 7.49 11.64
CA GLU A 28 8.32 6.74 10.76
C GLU A 28 8.70 5.41 11.40
N VAL A 29 8.41 4.30 10.68
CA VAL A 29 8.72 2.94 11.11
C VAL A 29 9.98 2.45 10.38
N ARG A 30 11.05 2.20 11.10
CA ARG A 30 12.34 1.74 10.57
C ARG A 30 12.85 0.46 11.24
N VAL A 31 12.39 0.18 12.44
CA VAL A 31 12.71 -1.01 13.24
C VAL A 31 11.45 -1.52 13.95
N PRO A 32 11.42 -2.79 14.42
CA PRO A 32 10.23 -3.36 15.06
C PRO A 32 9.67 -2.54 16.23
N ALA A 33 10.53 -1.94 17.04
CA ALA A 33 10.12 -1.12 18.19
C ALA A 33 9.30 0.12 17.78
N ASP A 34 9.47 0.63 16.55
CA ASP A 34 8.70 1.77 16.07
C ASP A 34 7.22 1.42 15.79
N LEU A 35 6.88 0.12 15.70
CA LEU A 35 5.51 -0.36 15.58
C LEU A 35 4.73 -0.33 16.90
N ASP A 36 5.42 -0.09 18.03
CA ASP A 36 4.78 -0.04 19.32
C ASP A 36 3.85 1.18 19.43
N GLY A 37 2.58 0.90 19.70
CA GLY A 37 1.55 1.94 19.81
C GLY A 37 1.18 2.63 18.49
N VAL A 38 1.55 2.06 17.34
CA VAL A 38 1.05 2.45 16.03
C VAL A 38 -0.31 1.79 15.78
N ASP A 39 -1.29 2.57 15.35
CA ASP A 39 -2.68 2.12 15.16
C ASP A 39 -2.93 1.53 13.76
N CYS A 40 -2.23 2.05 12.73
CA CYS A 40 -2.26 1.56 11.35
C CYS A 40 -0.90 1.79 10.67
N LEU A 41 -0.66 1.16 9.52
CA LEU A 41 0.61 1.25 8.78
C LEU A 41 0.38 1.55 7.31
N ALA A 42 1.12 2.52 6.73
CA ALA A 42 1.29 2.63 5.28
C ALA A 42 2.64 2.06 4.85
N ILE A 43 2.61 1.26 3.78
CA ILE A 43 3.79 0.75 3.07
C ILE A 43 3.87 1.50 1.74
N PRO A 44 4.84 2.40 1.58
CA PRO A 44 4.89 3.32 0.45
C PRO A 44 5.26 2.64 -0.87
N GLY A 45 5.01 3.36 -1.95
CA GLY A 45 5.62 3.10 -3.24
C GLY A 45 7.13 3.31 -3.22
N GLY A 46 7.80 2.83 -4.28
CA GLY A 46 9.24 2.88 -4.41
C GLY A 46 9.77 1.66 -5.16
N GLU A 47 10.92 1.12 -4.73
CA GLU A 47 11.51 -0.08 -5.32
C GLU A 47 11.29 -1.29 -4.39
N SER A 48 10.40 -2.21 -4.79
CA SER A 48 9.97 -3.33 -3.95
C SER A 48 11.10 -4.28 -3.52
N THR A 49 12.12 -4.48 -4.36
CA THR A 49 13.29 -5.30 -4.02
C THR A 49 14.13 -4.64 -2.92
N MET A 50 14.28 -3.31 -2.97
CA MET A 50 15.00 -2.57 -1.92
C MET A 50 14.20 -2.55 -0.62
N ILE A 51 12.89 -2.32 -0.69
CA ILE A 51 12.00 -2.42 0.49
C ILE A 51 12.15 -3.81 1.13
N ALA A 52 12.09 -4.89 0.33
CA ALA A 52 12.24 -6.26 0.82
C ALA A 52 13.60 -6.51 1.47
N LYS A 53 14.68 -6.05 0.85
CA LYS A 53 16.04 -6.18 1.38
C LYS A 53 16.19 -5.48 2.73
N LEU A 54 15.71 -4.25 2.84
CA LEU A 54 15.81 -3.46 4.08
C LEU A 54 14.87 -4.01 5.16
N ALA A 55 13.64 -4.41 4.83
CA ALA A 55 12.73 -4.99 5.80
C ALA A 55 13.27 -6.28 6.43
N ARG A 56 13.95 -7.12 5.64
CA ARG A 56 14.66 -8.31 6.16
C ARG A 56 15.87 -7.91 7.03
N ALA A 57 16.66 -6.93 6.59
CA ALA A 57 17.86 -6.48 7.30
C ALA A 57 17.58 -5.82 8.66
N TYR A 58 16.39 -5.24 8.83
CA TYR A 58 15.96 -4.58 10.06
C TYR A 58 14.90 -5.39 10.84
N ASP A 59 14.73 -6.67 10.56
CA ASP A 59 13.83 -7.61 11.25
C ASP A 59 12.34 -7.18 11.26
N LEU A 60 11.93 -6.41 10.25
CA LEU A 60 10.56 -5.88 10.16
C LEU A 60 9.54 -6.87 9.59
N VAL A 61 9.99 -7.95 8.92
CA VAL A 61 9.06 -8.85 8.22
C VAL A 61 8.09 -9.51 9.19
N ASP A 62 8.62 -10.18 10.21
CA ASP A 62 7.80 -10.90 11.19
C ASP A 62 7.02 -9.92 12.09
N ALA A 63 7.62 -8.79 12.44
CA ALA A 63 6.94 -7.76 13.24
C ALA A 63 5.71 -7.19 12.52
N VAL A 64 5.80 -6.91 11.22
CA VAL A 64 4.65 -6.44 10.41
C VAL A 64 3.61 -7.54 10.27
N ARG A 65 4.01 -8.80 10.02
CA ARG A 65 3.11 -9.95 9.94
C ARG A 65 2.34 -10.15 11.25
N GLU A 66 3.01 -10.08 12.39
CA GLU A 66 2.39 -10.22 13.71
C GLU A 66 1.38 -9.11 13.97
N ARG A 67 1.72 -7.86 13.67
CA ARG A 67 0.80 -6.73 13.80
C ARG A 67 -0.41 -6.86 12.88
N ALA A 68 -0.22 -7.32 11.65
CA ALA A 68 -1.31 -7.58 10.70
C ALA A 68 -2.22 -8.72 11.20
N ALA A 69 -1.66 -9.80 11.73
CA ALA A 69 -2.42 -10.91 12.33
C ALA A 69 -3.21 -10.46 13.57
N GLY A 70 -2.72 -9.45 14.29
CA GLY A 70 -3.41 -8.75 15.38
C GLY A 70 -4.50 -7.77 14.91
N GLY A 71 -4.74 -7.66 13.61
CA GLY A 71 -5.79 -6.81 13.03
C GLY A 71 -5.38 -5.38 12.71
N MET A 72 -4.09 -5.03 12.82
CA MET A 72 -3.63 -3.68 12.45
C MET A 72 -3.94 -3.38 10.98
N PRO A 73 -4.67 -2.29 10.66
CA PRO A 73 -4.92 -1.89 9.30
C PRO A 73 -3.63 -1.51 8.55
N ILE A 74 -3.50 -1.98 7.30
CA ILE A 74 -2.32 -1.70 6.47
C ILE A 74 -2.75 -1.23 5.09
N LEU A 75 -2.15 -0.14 4.60
CA LEU A 75 -2.25 0.36 3.23
C LEU A 75 -0.93 0.14 2.50
N GLY A 76 -0.95 -0.57 1.36
CA GLY A 76 0.20 -0.65 0.45
C GLY A 76 -0.07 0.06 -0.87
N THR A 77 0.77 1.02 -1.27
CA THR A 77 0.66 1.71 -2.57
C THR A 77 1.77 1.27 -3.51
N CYS A 78 1.48 1.02 -4.77
CA CYS A 78 2.41 0.64 -5.82
C CYS A 78 3.37 -0.50 -5.37
N ALA A 79 4.63 -0.22 -5.04
CA ALA A 79 5.57 -1.20 -4.49
C ALA A 79 5.09 -1.78 -3.15
N GLY A 80 4.37 -0.99 -2.34
CA GLY A 80 3.73 -1.44 -1.11
C GLY A 80 2.69 -2.54 -1.36
N MET A 81 1.89 -2.45 -2.43
CA MET A 81 0.99 -3.53 -2.85
C MET A 81 1.78 -4.78 -3.24
N ILE A 82 2.89 -4.64 -3.98
CA ILE A 82 3.73 -5.78 -4.39
C ILE A 82 4.24 -6.55 -3.16
N VAL A 83 4.73 -5.86 -2.13
CA VAL A 83 5.28 -6.52 -0.93
C VAL A 83 4.19 -7.10 -0.01
N LEU A 84 2.93 -6.67 -0.13
CA LEU A 84 1.78 -7.27 0.57
C LEU A 84 1.28 -8.55 -0.10
N ALA A 85 1.48 -8.71 -1.40
CA ALA A 85 0.95 -9.83 -2.19
C ALA A 85 1.54 -11.18 -1.76
N ARG A 86 0.72 -12.23 -1.82
CA ARG A 86 1.17 -13.63 -1.63
C ARG A 86 1.94 -14.16 -2.82
N GLU A 87 1.67 -13.66 -4.02
CA GLU A 87 2.31 -14.10 -5.25
C GLU A 87 2.80 -12.90 -6.06
N VAL A 88 4.06 -12.95 -6.51
CA VAL A 88 4.69 -11.85 -7.25
C VAL A 88 5.39 -12.37 -8.49
N HIS A 89 4.86 -12.06 -9.68
CA HIS A 89 5.49 -12.39 -10.95
C HIS A 89 6.55 -11.34 -11.31
N GLY A 90 7.77 -11.81 -11.53
CA GLY A 90 8.94 -10.97 -11.78
C GLY A 90 9.62 -10.45 -10.50
N GLY A 91 9.39 -11.10 -9.36
CA GLY A 91 9.98 -10.79 -8.06
C GLY A 91 9.72 -11.87 -7.03
N GLU A 92 10.04 -11.57 -5.78
CA GLU A 92 9.76 -12.43 -4.64
C GLU A 92 8.73 -11.78 -3.72
N PRO A 93 7.81 -12.56 -3.12
CA PRO A 93 6.90 -12.06 -2.09
C PRO A 93 7.67 -11.70 -0.82
N LEU A 94 7.09 -10.79 0.00
CA LEU A 94 7.71 -10.36 1.24
C LEU A 94 6.81 -10.62 2.46
N PHE A 95 5.75 -9.84 2.62
CA PHE A 95 4.86 -9.98 3.77
C PHE A 95 3.82 -11.10 3.59
N GLU A 96 3.43 -11.42 2.37
CA GLU A 96 2.50 -12.51 2.01
C GLU A 96 1.15 -12.41 2.73
N LEU A 97 0.67 -11.20 2.96
CA LEU A 97 -0.51 -10.94 3.78
C LEU A 97 -1.81 -10.97 2.96
N MET A 98 -1.77 -10.49 1.71
CA MET A 98 -2.96 -10.31 0.87
C MET A 98 -3.03 -11.40 -0.21
N ASP A 99 -4.17 -12.07 -0.33
CA ASP A 99 -4.36 -13.17 -1.30
C ASP A 99 -4.57 -12.64 -2.72
N ILE A 100 -3.52 -12.06 -3.27
CA ILE A 100 -3.45 -11.55 -4.63
C ILE A 100 -2.17 -12.01 -5.33
N ALA A 101 -2.23 -12.13 -6.67
CA ALA A 101 -1.06 -12.25 -7.52
C ALA A 101 -0.84 -10.95 -8.27
N VAL A 102 0.37 -10.42 -8.21
CA VAL A 102 0.74 -9.18 -8.88
C VAL A 102 1.91 -9.38 -9.83
N ARG A 103 1.88 -8.71 -10.99
CA ARG A 103 2.98 -8.64 -11.94
C ARG A 103 3.68 -7.31 -11.83
N ARG A 104 5.00 -7.34 -11.62
CA ARG A 104 5.85 -6.15 -11.62
C ARG A 104 6.11 -5.68 -13.05
N ASN A 105 6.29 -4.36 -13.23
CA ASN A 105 6.67 -3.73 -14.50
C ASN A 105 5.78 -4.14 -15.69
N ALA A 106 4.48 -4.29 -15.46
CA ALA A 106 3.56 -4.83 -16.44
C ALA A 106 3.26 -3.87 -17.61
N TYR A 107 3.51 -2.58 -17.47
CA TYR A 107 3.30 -1.56 -18.50
C TYR A 107 4.45 -1.43 -19.51
N GLY A 108 5.28 -2.47 -19.68
CA GLY A 108 6.31 -2.50 -20.74
C GLY A 108 7.42 -1.44 -20.59
N ARG A 109 8.14 -1.17 -21.71
CA ARG A 109 9.23 -0.17 -21.75
C ARG A 109 8.74 1.26 -21.91
N GLN A 110 7.45 1.50 -22.19
CA GLN A 110 6.89 2.84 -22.23
C GLN A 110 6.49 3.26 -20.83
N VAL A 111 7.23 4.23 -20.34
CA VAL A 111 7.05 4.87 -19.03
C VAL A 111 6.01 5.97 -19.22
N ASP A 112 4.77 5.61 -19.52
CA ASP A 112 3.71 6.59 -19.47
C ASP A 112 3.18 6.63 -18.03
N SER A 113 3.65 7.64 -17.28
CA SER A 113 2.96 8.05 -16.07
C SER A 113 1.70 8.80 -16.49
N PHE A 114 0.59 8.47 -15.86
CA PHE A 114 -0.68 9.16 -16.08
C PHE A 114 -1.41 9.34 -14.75
N GLU A 115 -2.38 10.24 -14.75
CA GLU A 115 -3.28 10.45 -13.63
C GLU A 115 -4.70 10.04 -14.03
N ALA A 116 -5.44 9.48 -13.09
CA ALA A 116 -6.85 9.15 -13.28
C ALA A 116 -7.65 9.43 -12.01
N ASP A 117 -8.89 9.87 -12.19
CA ASP A 117 -9.87 9.97 -11.11
C ASP A 117 -10.64 8.64 -11.03
N LEU A 118 -10.68 8.05 -9.85
CA LEU A 118 -11.21 6.71 -9.60
C LEU A 118 -12.37 6.76 -8.62
N ASP A 119 -13.49 6.17 -8.98
CA ASP A 119 -14.58 5.92 -8.04
C ASP A 119 -14.21 4.71 -7.18
N VAL A 120 -13.82 4.96 -5.93
CA VAL A 120 -13.45 3.93 -4.96
C VAL A 120 -14.64 3.65 -4.05
N ARG A 121 -15.10 2.40 -4.04
CA ARG A 121 -16.22 2.00 -3.17
C ARG A 121 -15.90 2.27 -1.70
N GLY A 122 -16.79 2.99 -1.03
CA GLY A 122 -16.62 3.39 0.36
C GLY A 122 -15.97 4.76 0.54
N ILE A 123 -15.57 5.45 -0.54
CA ILE A 123 -15.07 6.83 -0.50
C ILE A 123 -16.03 7.72 -1.30
N ALA A 124 -16.50 8.80 -0.67
CA ALA A 124 -17.61 9.61 -1.19
C ALA A 124 -17.22 10.53 -2.37
N HIS A 125 -15.93 10.70 -2.65
CA HIS A 125 -15.41 11.53 -3.73
C HIS A 125 -14.43 10.74 -4.59
N PRO A 126 -14.22 11.09 -5.86
CA PRO A 126 -13.22 10.46 -6.67
C PRO A 126 -11.83 10.57 -6.05
N VAL A 127 -11.10 9.46 -6.02
CA VAL A 127 -9.70 9.40 -5.58
C VAL A 127 -8.82 9.58 -6.80
N ARG A 128 -8.00 10.63 -6.81
CA ARG A 128 -7.04 10.83 -7.88
C ARG A 128 -5.78 10.02 -7.62
N GLY A 129 -5.42 9.19 -8.58
CA GLY A 129 -4.25 8.32 -8.54
C GLY A 129 -3.22 8.68 -9.59
N VAL A 130 -1.94 8.71 -9.18
CA VAL A 130 -0.79 8.84 -10.10
C VAL A 130 -0.24 7.45 -10.37
N PHE A 131 -0.31 7.00 -11.62
CA PHE A 131 0.19 5.71 -12.07
C PHE A 131 1.60 5.88 -12.62
N ILE A 132 2.60 5.26 -12.00
CA ILE A 132 4.00 5.28 -12.42
C ILE A 132 4.50 3.83 -12.40
N ARG A 133 4.73 3.22 -13.56
CA ARG A 133 5.14 1.81 -13.67
C ARG A 133 4.32 0.88 -12.77
N ALA A 134 3.02 1.14 -12.71
CA ALA A 134 2.10 0.49 -11.78
C ALA A 134 2.13 -1.04 -11.94
N PRO A 135 2.07 -1.81 -10.85
CA PRO A 135 1.92 -3.26 -10.92
C PRO A 135 0.52 -3.63 -11.43
N TRP A 136 0.43 -4.78 -12.11
CA TRP A 136 -0.85 -5.35 -12.49
C TRP A 136 -1.28 -6.42 -11.51
N ILE A 137 -2.54 -6.39 -11.14
CA ILE A 137 -3.20 -7.44 -10.39
C ILE A 137 -3.63 -8.51 -11.40
N GLU A 138 -3.07 -9.71 -11.30
CA GLU A 138 -3.35 -10.82 -12.22
C GLU A 138 -4.38 -11.81 -11.64
N ARG A 139 -4.40 -11.94 -10.30
CA ARG A 139 -5.37 -12.76 -9.59
C ARG A 139 -5.82 -12.05 -8.32
N VAL A 140 -7.10 -12.17 -8.05
CA VAL A 140 -7.76 -11.71 -6.83
C VAL A 140 -8.34 -12.94 -6.14
N GLY A 141 -8.01 -13.18 -4.87
CA GLY A 141 -8.56 -14.27 -4.07
C GLY A 141 -10.02 -14.07 -3.71
N ASP A 142 -10.70 -15.14 -3.28
CA ASP A 142 -12.15 -15.13 -3.03
C ASP A 142 -12.56 -14.17 -1.88
N ASP A 143 -11.68 -13.97 -0.88
CA ASP A 143 -11.91 -13.08 0.26
C ASP A 143 -11.39 -11.65 0.02
N VAL A 144 -10.96 -11.32 -1.21
CA VAL A 144 -10.46 -10.00 -1.57
C VAL A 144 -11.51 -9.24 -2.36
N GLU A 145 -11.86 -8.05 -1.88
CA GLU A 145 -12.81 -7.17 -2.54
C GLU A 145 -12.11 -6.20 -3.49
N VAL A 146 -12.65 -6.05 -4.70
CA VAL A 146 -12.24 -4.99 -5.64
C VAL A 146 -13.02 -3.72 -5.30
N LEU A 147 -12.32 -2.68 -4.84
CA LEU A 147 -12.94 -1.39 -4.51
C LEU A 147 -12.94 -0.40 -5.68
N ALA A 148 -11.99 -0.50 -6.60
CA ALA A 148 -11.96 0.29 -7.82
C ALA A 148 -11.27 -0.46 -8.97
N THR A 149 -11.72 -0.15 -10.19
CA THR A 149 -11.11 -0.61 -11.45
C THR A 149 -10.74 0.58 -12.33
N PHE A 150 -9.72 0.40 -13.15
CA PHE A 150 -9.34 1.31 -14.22
C PHE A 150 -9.11 0.50 -15.49
N GLU A 151 -9.80 0.85 -16.61
CA GLU A 151 -9.78 0.09 -17.88
C GLU A 151 -10.02 -1.42 -17.66
N ASP A 152 -11.09 -1.75 -16.93
CA ASP A 152 -11.50 -3.11 -16.53
C ASP A 152 -10.49 -3.90 -15.70
N ARG A 153 -9.46 -3.23 -15.15
CA ARG A 153 -8.45 -3.85 -14.28
C ARG A 153 -8.63 -3.41 -12.83
N PRO A 154 -8.54 -4.32 -11.86
CA PRO A 154 -8.52 -3.96 -10.46
C PRO A 154 -7.34 -3.04 -10.15
N VAL A 155 -7.59 -1.93 -9.43
CA VAL A 155 -6.54 -0.97 -9.02
C VAL A 155 -6.56 -0.62 -7.54
N VAL A 156 -7.70 -0.86 -6.86
CA VAL A 156 -7.81 -0.77 -5.39
C VAL A 156 -8.49 -2.02 -4.87
N LEU A 157 -7.85 -2.66 -3.91
CA LEU A 157 -8.28 -3.92 -3.30
C LEU A 157 -8.34 -3.81 -1.78
N GLN A 158 -9.24 -4.58 -1.17
CA GLN A 158 -9.33 -4.75 0.28
C GLN A 158 -9.46 -6.21 0.65
N GLN A 159 -8.76 -6.63 1.70
CA GLN A 159 -8.96 -7.92 2.37
C GLN A 159 -8.96 -7.71 3.88
N GLY A 160 -10.13 -7.74 4.50
CA GLY A 160 -10.28 -7.39 5.91
C GLY A 160 -9.77 -5.97 6.21
N ALA A 161 -8.75 -5.85 7.04
CA ALA A 161 -8.12 -4.58 7.39
C ALA A 161 -6.98 -4.17 6.42
N LEU A 162 -6.66 -5.01 5.42
CA LEU A 162 -5.61 -4.73 4.44
C LEU A 162 -6.19 -3.99 3.24
N LEU A 163 -5.53 -2.92 2.81
CA LEU A 163 -5.87 -2.10 1.65
C LEU A 163 -4.65 -2.02 0.73
N ALA A 164 -4.87 -2.17 -0.58
CA ALA A 164 -3.81 -2.08 -1.57
C ALA A 164 -4.25 -1.25 -2.77
N ALA A 165 -3.37 -0.38 -3.27
CA ALA A 165 -3.58 0.42 -4.48
C ALA A 165 -2.39 0.27 -5.43
N SER A 166 -2.66 0.16 -6.75
CA SER A 166 -1.60 0.04 -7.76
C SER A 166 -0.93 1.38 -8.12
N PHE A 167 -1.42 2.49 -7.58
CA PHE A 167 -1.03 3.87 -7.89
C PHE A 167 -0.58 4.61 -6.63
N HIS A 168 -0.21 5.87 -6.80
CA HIS A 168 0.30 6.77 -5.77
C HIS A 168 -0.69 7.94 -5.54
N PRO A 169 -1.61 7.88 -4.57
CA PRO A 169 -2.45 9.01 -4.20
C PRO A 169 -1.64 10.08 -3.45
N GLU A 170 -0.64 9.66 -2.68
CA GLU A 170 0.18 10.49 -1.81
C GLU A 170 1.00 11.55 -2.55
N LEU A 171 1.39 11.30 -3.81
CA LEU A 171 2.24 12.23 -4.59
C LEU A 171 1.55 13.55 -4.93
N ILE A 172 0.23 13.58 -4.94
CA ILE A 172 -0.57 14.78 -5.23
C ILE A 172 -1.37 15.27 -4.03
N GLY A 173 -1.09 14.73 -2.84
CA GLY A 173 -1.79 15.10 -1.61
C GLY A 173 -3.22 14.56 -1.51
N GLU A 174 -3.56 13.50 -2.28
CA GLU A 174 -4.85 12.83 -2.17
C GLU A 174 -4.88 11.98 -0.88
N THR A 175 -5.86 12.23 -0.01
CA THR A 175 -5.96 11.61 1.32
C THR A 175 -7.09 10.61 1.48
N GLY A 176 -7.89 10.37 0.45
CA GLY A 176 -9.08 9.50 0.52
C GLY A 176 -8.77 8.09 1.04
N LEU A 177 -7.76 7.41 0.48
CA LEU A 177 -7.35 6.09 0.95
C LEU A 177 -6.75 6.10 2.36
N HIS A 178 -6.04 7.18 2.75
CA HIS A 178 -5.52 7.33 4.11
C HIS A 178 -6.64 7.49 5.13
N ARG A 179 -7.64 8.34 4.85
CA ARG A 179 -8.85 8.49 5.70
C ARG A 179 -9.62 7.20 5.80
N TYR A 180 -9.83 6.51 4.69
CA TYR A 180 -10.50 5.22 4.65
C TYR A 180 -9.78 4.16 5.49
N LEU A 181 -8.43 4.15 5.49
CA LEU A 181 -7.64 3.30 6.38
C LEU A 181 -7.84 3.66 7.85
N LEU A 182 -7.84 4.96 8.19
CA LEU A 182 -8.02 5.43 9.57
C LEU A 182 -9.40 5.06 10.14
N GLU A 183 -10.44 4.92 9.31
CA GLU A 183 -11.77 4.48 9.71
C GLU A 183 -11.82 2.99 10.10
N LYS A 184 -10.76 2.21 9.83
CA LYS A 184 -10.67 0.78 10.16
C LYS A 184 -9.95 0.50 11.49
N VAL A 185 -9.41 1.51 12.14
CA VAL A 185 -8.78 1.46 13.48
C VAL A 185 -9.87 1.47 14.63
#